data_e91bf2fbd4678e368255d0d1fc1a5040
#
_entry.id   e91bf2fbd4678e368255d0d1fc1a5040
#
_cell.length_a   1.000
_cell.length_b   1.000
_cell.length_c   1.000
_cell.angle_alpha   90.00
_cell.angle_beta   90.00
_cell.angle_gamma   90.00
#
_symmetry.space_group_name_H-M   'P 1'
#
loop_
_entity.id
_entity.type
_entity.pdbx_description
1 polymer ?
#
loop_
_entity_poly.entity_id
_entity_poly.type
_entity_poly.pdbx_seq_one_letter_code
_entity_poly.pdbx_strand_id
1 'polypeptide(L)'
;MPAIQLLILQHPREQREAKGTARLLHQAVAGSRLLIGETWPELPPPSSACLSHPMRGCAGRLVSGSRPAGPPPLRDLLLYPATPGDAALPAPPAADEAWLATPGPLRLVLIDGTWRKSRRMLYDSPALQRLPRLALVAPPPSRYRIRRARGEGQLCTFEAALHALSQLGSTPAQLAPLWAVFDSFVEALRRQGAGPCPARPLSAGRTTDTGP
;
A
#
# COMPACT_ATOMS: atom_id res chain seq x y z
N MET A 1 -7.90 -13.70 -11.94
CA MET A 1 -6.87 -12.77 -11.43
C MET A 1 -6.18 -13.40 -10.24
N PRO A 2 -4.86 -13.24 -10.08
CA PRO A 2 -4.20 -13.73 -8.89
C PRO A 2 -4.80 -13.05 -7.65
N ALA A 3 -5.02 -13.83 -6.58
CA ALA A 3 -5.45 -13.27 -5.31
C ALA A 3 -4.32 -12.39 -4.76
N ILE A 4 -4.56 -11.08 -4.66
CA ILE A 4 -3.58 -10.15 -4.09
C ILE A 4 -3.80 -10.11 -2.59
N GLN A 5 -2.75 -10.45 -1.83
CA GLN A 5 -2.74 -10.33 -0.37
C GLN A 5 -2.24 -8.93 0.01
N LEU A 6 -2.73 -8.37 1.11
CA LEU A 6 -2.20 -7.13 1.66
C LEU A 6 -1.39 -7.40 2.93
N LEU A 7 -0.18 -6.87 2.98
CA LEU A 7 0.65 -6.79 4.17
C LEU A 7 0.88 -5.32 4.52
N ILE A 8 0.38 -4.88 5.65
CA ILE A 8 0.48 -3.51 6.12
C ILE A 8 1.51 -3.47 7.25
N LEU A 9 2.58 -2.74 7.06
CA LEU A 9 3.65 -2.52 8.03
C LEU A 9 3.46 -1.14 8.65
N GLN A 10 2.92 -1.09 9.85
CA GLN A 10 2.56 0.15 10.51
C GLN A 10 3.66 0.55 11.52
N HIS A 11 4.09 1.80 11.44
CA HIS A 11 4.99 2.35 12.45
C HIS A 11 4.28 2.43 13.82
N PRO A 12 4.93 2.06 14.95
CA PRO A 12 4.28 1.99 16.27
C PRO A 12 3.57 3.27 16.70
N ARG A 13 4.13 4.43 16.34
CA ARG A 13 3.54 5.73 16.69
C ARG A 13 2.27 6.09 15.91
N GLU A 14 1.94 5.35 14.82
CA GLU A 14 0.68 5.53 14.06
C GLU A 14 -0.46 4.66 14.63
N GLN A 15 -0.17 3.72 15.51
CA GLN A 15 -1.14 2.76 16.06
C GLN A 15 -2.30 3.45 16.80
N ARG A 16 -2.02 4.56 17.47
CA ARG A 16 -3.00 5.32 18.26
C ARG A 16 -3.67 6.46 17.51
N GLU A 17 -3.34 6.64 16.24
CA GLU A 17 -3.91 7.70 15.42
C GLU A 17 -5.38 7.38 15.07
N ALA A 18 -6.32 8.09 15.69
CA ALA A 18 -7.77 7.92 15.44
C ALA A 18 -8.14 8.14 13.97
N LYS A 19 -7.33 8.92 13.24
CA LYS A 19 -7.47 9.20 11.81
C LYS A 19 -6.61 8.28 10.94
N GLY A 20 -6.03 7.22 11.51
CA GLY A 20 -5.20 6.24 10.79
C GLY A 20 -6.05 5.35 9.88
N THR A 21 -5.71 5.29 8.62
CA THR A 21 -6.47 4.53 7.61
C THR A 21 -5.95 3.11 7.38
N ALA A 22 -4.77 2.77 7.91
CA ALA A 22 -4.21 1.42 7.81
C ALA A 22 -5.05 0.37 8.54
N ARG A 23 -5.54 0.70 9.74
CA ARG A 23 -6.42 -0.19 10.51
C ARG A 23 -7.77 -0.39 9.82
N LEU A 24 -8.34 0.68 9.24
CA LEU A 24 -9.56 0.59 8.46
C LEU A 24 -9.36 -0.35 7.25
N LEU A 25 -8.24 -0.20 6.54
CA LEU A 25 -7.91 -1.06 5.41
C LEU A 25 -7.81 -2.53 5.83
N HIS A 26 -7.13 -2.80 6.95
CA HIS A 26 -7.01 -4.15 7.48
C HIS A 26 -8.38 -4.76 7.84
N GLN A 27 -9.28 -3.98 8.41
CA GLN A 27 -10.63 -4.44 8.76
C GLN A 27 -11.52 -4.67 7.52
N ALA A 28 -11.33 -3.86 6.47
CA ALA A 28 -12.12 -3.93 5.26
C ALA A 28 -11.67 -5.03 4.28
N VAL A 29 -10.40 -5.44 4.32
CA VAL A 29 -9.84 -6.42 3.40
C VAL A 29 -9.59 -7.75 4.09
N ALA A 30 -10.42 -8.74 3.80
CA ALA A 30 -10.27 -10.08 4.36
C ALA A 30 -8.91 -10.70 3.96
N GLY A 31 -8.26 -11.39 4.91
CA GLY A 31 -6.96 -12.02 4.68
C GLY A 31 -5.78 -11.06 4.64
N SER A 32 -5.98 -9.75 4.82
CA SER A 32 -4.89 -8.79 5.02
C SER A 32 -4.20 -9.02 6.35
N ARG A 33 -2.94 -8.59 6.46
CA ARG A 33 -2.20 -8.61 7.73
C ARG A 33 -1.72 -7.21 8.06
N LEU A 34 -1.88 -6.82 9.31
CA LEU A 34 -1.33 -5.58 9.86
C LEU A 34 -0.29 -5.95 10.92
N LEU A 35 0.93 -5.51 10.73
CA LEU A 35 2.03 -5.72 11.65
C LEU A 35 2.60 -4.38 12.09
N ILE A 36 2.97 -4.30 13.36
CA ILE A 36 3.48 -3.08 13.96
C ILE A 36 4.97 -3.27 14.22
N GLY A 37 5.78 -2.33 13.71
CA GLY A 37 7.23 -2.38 13.85
C GLY A 37 7.91 -1.22 13.16
N GLU A 38 9.19 -1.02 13.48
CA GLU A 38 10.02 0.02 12.87
C GLU A 38 11.00 -0.57 11.86
N THR A 39 11.40 -1.83 12.04
CA THR A 39 12.40 -2.49 11.21
C THR A 39 11.95 -3.90 10.81
N TRP A 40 12.30 -4.30 9.60
CA TRP A 40 11.91 -5.57 9.01
C TRP A 40 13.14 -6.24 8.38
N PRO A 41 13.94 -6.99 9.16
CA PRO A 41 15.07 -7.74 8.62
C PRO A 41 14.61 -8.83 7.65
N GLU A 42 13.44 -9.42 7.95
CA GLU A 42 12.74 -10.39 7.12
C GLU A 42 11.25 -10.09 7.07
N LEU A 43 10.61 -10.45 5.96
CA LEU A 43 9.16 -10.36 5.87
C LEU A 43 8.52 -11.61 6.47
N PRO A 44 7.34 -11.46 7.11
CA PRO A 44 6.63 -12.58 7.66
C PRO A 44 6.21 -13.55 6.54
N PRO A 45 6.18 -14.85 6.81
CA PRO A 45 5.71 -15.84 5.84
C PRO A 45 4.27 -15.53 5.39
N PRO A 46 3.85 -16.04 4.23
CA PRO A 46 2.47 -15.90 3.78
C PRO A 46 1.50 -16.46 4.81
N SER A 47 0.29 -15.90 4.87
CA SER A 47 -0.78 -16.46 5.70
C SER A 47 -1.18 -17.83 5.16
N SER A 48 -1.19 -18.84 6.00
CA SER A 48 -1.64 -20.20 5.65
C SER A 48 -3.10 -20.25 5.18
N ALA A 49 -3.91 -19.27 5.50
CA ALA A 49 -5.30 -19.18 5.06
C ALA A 49 -5.49 -19.06 3.53
N CYS A 50 -4.44 -18.64 2.79
CA CYS A 50 -4.51 -18.50 1.33
C CYS A 50 -4.00 -19.74 0.57
N LEU A 51 -3.40 -20.72 1.25
CA LEU A 51 -2.94 -21.96 0.63
C LEU A 51 -4.06 -23.02 0.54
N SER A 52 -5.22 -22.77 1.12
CA SER A 52 -6.31 -23.75 1.29
C SER A 52 -7.53 -23.47 0.42
N HIS A 53 -7.37 -23.02 -0.83
CA HIS A 53 -8.41 -23.22 -1.84
C HIS A 53 -8.02 -24.41 -2.71
N PRO A 54 -8.42 -25.65 -2.36
CA PRO A 54 -8.34 -26.74 -3.31
C PRO A 54 -9.33 -26.39 -4.44
N MET A 55 -8.83 -26.24 -5.65
CA MET A 55 -9.64 -26.34 -6.84
C MET A 55 -10.41 -27.67 -6.75
N ARG A 56 -11.69 -27.63 -6.37
CA ARG A 56 -12.58 -28.80 -6.47
C ARG A 56 -12.80 -29.07 -7.96
N GLY A 57 -12.32 -30.22 -8.38
CA GLY A 57 -12.77 -30.84 -9.59
C GLY A 57 -11.76 -30.93 -10.71
N CYS A 58 -10.90 -31.92 -10.65
CA CYS A 58 -10.46 -32.73 -11.79
C CYS A 58 -9.87 -34.04 -11.25
N ALA A 59 -10.72 -35.04 -11.12
CA ALA A 59 -10.30 -36.44 -11.06
C ALA A 59 -9.75 -36.82 -12.44
N GLY A 60 -8.47 -36.68 -12.65
CA GLY A 60 -7.74 -37.06 -13.86
C GLY A 60 -6.61 -37.98 -13.49
N ARG A 61 -6.78 -39.22 -13.87
CA ARG A 61 -5.86 -40.39 -14.06
C ARG A 61 -4.38 -40.07 -13.80
N LEU A 62 -3.82 -40.80 -12.84
CA LEU A 62 -2.38 -40.91 -12.56
C LEU A 62 -1.62 -41.31 -13.84
N VAL A 63 -0.86 -40.39 -14.41
CA VAL A 63 0.18 -40.66 -15.39
C VAL A 63 1.51 -40.47 -14.62
N SER A 64 2.24 -41.57 -14.54
CA SER A 64 3.57 -41.64 -13.95
C SER A 64 4.54 -40.68 -14.62
N GLY A 65 5.25 -39.85 -13.84
CA GLY A 65 6.46 -39.21 -14.30
C GLY A 65 6.44 -37.66 -14.35
N SER A 66 6.17 -37.00 -13.25
CA SER A 66 6.73 -35.68 -12.90
C SER A 66 6.10 -35.29 -11.56
N ARG A 67 6.91 -35.06 -10.56
CA ARG A 67 6.51 -34.49 -9.29
C ARG A 67 5.80 -33.18 -9.58
N PRO A 68 4.53 -32.98 -9.20
CA PRO A 68 3.86 -31.72 -9.49
C PRO A 68 4.70 -30.61 -8.89
N ALA A 69 5.03 -29.61 -9.70
CA ALA A 69 5.67 -28.39 -9.21
C ALA A 69 4.79 -27.86 -8.08
N GLY A 70 5.38 -27.63 -6.92
CA GLY A 70 4.66 -27.04 -5.78
C GLY A 70 3.98 -25.74 -6.20
N PRO A 71 3.02 -25.23 -5.42
CA PRO A 71 2.38 -23.97 -5.74
C PRO A 71 3.45 -22.90 -5.98
N PRO A 72 3.25 -22.00 -6.97
CA PRO A 72 4.23 -20.95 -7.26
C PRO A 72 4.49 -20.12 -6.00
N PRO A 73 5.74 -19.69 -5.78
CA PRO A 73 6.11 -18.91 -4.60
C PRO A 73 5.35 -17.60 -4.56
N LEU A 74 4.98 -17.16 -3.34
CA LEU A 74 4.41 -15.83 -3.13
C LEU A 74 5.45 -14.78 -3.52
N ARG A 75 5.02 -13.81 -4.32
CA ARG A 75 5.85 -12.68 -4.71
C ARG A 75 5.44 -11.44 -3.94
N ASP A 76 6.42 -10.73 -3.41
CA ASP A 76 6.22 -9.49 -2.67
C ASP A 76 6.48 -8.27 -3.57
N LEU A 77 5.58 -7.28 -3.51
CA LEU A 77 5.66 -6.02 -4.25
C LEU A 77 5.45 -4.87 -3.26
N LEU A 78 6.43 -3.98 -3.14
CA LEU A 78 6.37 -2.85 -2.22
C LEU A 78 5.68 -1.66 -2.90
N LEU A 79 4.56 -1.19 -2.34
CA LEU A 79 3.96 0.09 -2.73
C LEU A 79 4.79 1.23 -2.16
N TYR A 80 5.64 1.80 -2.99
CA TYR A 80 6.52 2.91 -2.63
C TYR A 80 6.96 3.66 -3.88
N PRO A 81 7.05 5.01 -3.84
CA PRO A 81 7.51 5.77 -4.99
C PRO A 81 8.97 5.44 -5.35
N ALA A 82 9.32 5.69 -6.58
CA ALA A 82 10.71 5.65 -6.99
C ALA A 82 11.52 6.68 -6.19
N THR A 83 12.74 6.31 -5.81
CA THR A 83 13.69 7.17 -5.09
C THR A 83 14.96 7.36 -5.93
N PRO A 84 14.87 7.99 -7.12
CA PRO A 84 16.03 8.20 -7.96
C PRO A 84 17.05 9.09 -7.25
N GLY A 85 18.32 8.73 -7.33
CA GLY A 85 19.41 9.52 -6.74
C GLY A 85 19.57 9.40 -5.22
N ASP A 86 18.84 8.53 -4.55
CA ASP A 86 19.05 8.24 -3.13
C ASP A 86 20.19 7.22 -2.98
N ALA A 87 21.42 7.73 -2.81
CA ALA A 87 22.62 6.89 -2.72
C ALA A 87 22.64 5.94 -1.49
N ALA A 88 21.77 6.19 -0.52
CA ALA A 88 21.67 5.34 0.68
C ALA A 88 20.77 4.12 0.47
N LEU A 89 20.04 4.05 -0.65
CA LEU A 89 19.19 2.92 -0.97
C LEU A 89 19.69 2.22 -2.23
N PRO A 90 19.80 0.88 -2.22
CA PRO A 90 20.07 0.14 -3.42
C PRO A 90 18.95 0.35 -4.45
N ALA A 91 19.28 0.33 -5.72
CA ALA A 91 18.27 0.34 -6.76
C ALA A 91 17.36 -0.89 -6.59
N PRO A 92 16.03 -0.70 -6.48
CA PRO A 92 15.12 -1.82 -6.33
C PRO A 92 15.11 -2.68 -7.60
N PRO A 93 14.82 -3.98 -7.48
CA PRO A 93 14.52 -4.80 -8.64
C PRO A 93 13.40 -4.18 -9.48
N ALA A 94 13.44 -4.37 -10.79
CA ALA A 94 12.38 -3.90 -11.66
C ALA A 94 11.07 -4.68 -11.41
N ALA A 95 9.95 -3.95 -11.33
CA ALA A 95 8.61 -4.50 -11.37
C ALA A 95 8.00 -4.18 -12.73
N ASP A 96 8.67 -4.62 -13.80
CA ASP A 96 8.22 -4.40 -15.17
C ASP A 96 6.97 -5.25 -15.49
N GLU A 97 6.43 -5.05 -16.69
CA GLU A 97 5.24 -5.76 -17.16
C GLU A 97 5.44 -7.28 -17.16
N ALA A 98 6.62 -7.76 -17.55
CA ALA A 98 6.95 -9.17 -17.58
C ALA A 98 6.93 -9.77 -16.16
N TRP A 99 7.50 -9.04 -15.18
CA TRP A 99 7.47 -9.44 -13.78
C TRP A 99 6.03 -9.44 -13.25
N LEU A 100 5.22 -8.43 -13.55
CA LEU A 100 3.82 -8.35 -13.12
C LEU A 100 2.96 -9.43 -13.76
N ALA A 101 3.19 -9.78 -15.02
CA ALA A 101 2.47 -10.82 -15.76
C ALA A 101 2.84 -12.25 -15.32
N THR A 102 3.90 -12.44 -14.54
CA THR A 102 4.29 -13.77 -14.04
C THR A 102 3.16 -14.37 -13.23
N PRO A 103 2.69 -15.60 -13.55
CA PRO A 103 1.62 -16.25 -12.79
C PRO A 103 2.03 -16.54 -11.34
N GLY A 104 1.08 -16.45 -10.42
CA GLY A 104 1.27 -16.81 -9.03
C GLY A 104 0.67 -15.82 -8.04
N PRO A 105 0.63 -16.16 -6.75
CA PRO A 105 0.10 -15.27 -5.72
C PRO A 105 1.01 -14.04 -5.56
N LEU A 106 0.39 -12.89 -5.37
CA LEU A 106 1.06 -11.61 -5.18
C LEU A 106 0.69 -11.04 -3.80
N ARG A 107 1.68 -10.52 -3.08
CA ARG A 107 1.45 -9.79 -1.83
C ARG A 107 1.90 -8.34 -2.00
N LEU A 108 0.95 -7.43 -1.90
CA LEU A 108 1.23 -5.99 -1.89
C LEU A 108 1.61 -5.57 -0.46
N VAL A 109 2.83 -5.09 -0.31
CA VAL A 109 3.40 -4.61 0.96
C VAL A 109 3.23 -3.10 1.03
N LEU A 110 2.63 -2.61 2.11
CA LEU A 110 2.37 -1.20 2.37
C LEU A 110 3.11 -0.76 3.62
N ILE A 111 3.73 0.42 3.59
CA ILE A 111 4.32 1.05 4.78
C ILE A 111 3.38 2.16 5.25
N ASP A 112 2.87 2.05 6.47
CA ASP A 112 2.01 3.06 7.09
C ASP A 112 2.79 3.90 8.09
N GLY A 113 2.90 5.18 7.78
CA GLY A 113 3.63 6.16 8.58
C GLY A 113 3.68 7.52 7.89
N THR A 114 4.14 8.53 8.61
CA THR A 114 4.52 9.79 7.94
C THR A 114 5.68 9.54 6.96
N TRP A 115 5.86 10.40 5.95
CA TRP A 115 6.97 10.28 4.99
C TRP A 115 8.33 10.06 5.67
N ARG A 116 8.61 10.82 6.73
CA ARG A 116 9.85 10.67 7.50
C ARG A 116 9.97 9.29 8.14
N LYS A 117 8.88 8.76 8.71
CA LYS A 117 8.84 7.44 9.34
C LYS A 117 8.94 6.33 8.29
N SER A 118 8.17 6.42 7.19
CA SER A 118 8.18 5.41 6.14
C SER A 118 9.55 5.31 5.45
N ARG A 119 10.22 6.45 5.22
CA ARG A 119 11.60 6.44 4.73
C ARG A 119 12.54 5.76 5.72
N ARG A 120 12.45 6.09 7.01
CA ARG A 120 13.26 5.47 8.05
C ARG A 120 13.04 3.96 8.11
N MET A 121 11.77 3.51 8.09
CA MET A 121 11.44 2.08 8.04
C MET A 121 12.05 1.40 6.81
N LEU A 122 12.02 2.05 5.65
CA LEU A 122 12.65 1.51 4.43
C LEU A 122 14.17 1.41 4.56
N TYR A 123 14.84 2.43 5.11
CA TYR A 123 16.29 2.45 5.32
C TYR A 123 16.77 1.37 6.31
N ASP A 124 16.00 1.17 7.38
CA ASP A 124 16.37 0.25 8.44
C ASP A 124 15.90 -1.19 8.16
N SER A 125 15.28 -1.45 6.99
CA SER A 125 14.68 -2.75 6.66
C SER A 125 15.26 -3.36 5.37
N PRO A 126 16.32 -4.17 5.47
CA PRO A 126 16.93 -4.82 4.31
C PRO A 126 15.95 -5.66 3.48
N ALA A 127 14.95 -6.27 4.12
CA ALA A 127 13.92 -7.01 3.42
C ALA A 127 13.08 -6.12 2.49
N LEU A 128 12.74 -4.90 2.91
CA LEU A 128 11.96 -3.96 2.11
C LEU A 128 12.77 -3.36 0.95
N GLN A 129 14.08 -3.17 1.15
CA GLN A 129 14.95 -2.62 0.12
C GLN A 129 15.10 -3.55 -1.08
N ARG A 130 15.02 -4.86 -0.85
CA ARG A 130 15.15 -5.90 -1.89
C ARG A 130 13.87 -6.14 -2.69
N LEU A 131 12.75 -5.54 -2.29
CA LEU A 131 11.48 -5.73 -3.00
C LEU A 131 11.41 -4.90 -4.28
N PRO A 132 10.84 -5.46 -5.36
CA PRO A 132 10.36 -4.66 -6.47
C PRO A 132 9.38 -3.60 -5.97
N ARG A 133 9.40 -2.42 -6.60
CA ARG A 133 8.54 -1.30 -6.19
C ARG A 133 7.46 -1.00 -7.20
N LEU A 134 6.26 -0.78 -6.70
CA LEU A 134 5.15 -0.23 -7.44
C LEU A 134 5.01 1.26 -7.07
N ALA A 135 5.24 2.14 -8.03
CA ALA A 135 4.90 3.54 -7.89
C ALA A 135 3.50 3.79 -8.46
N LEU A 136 2.69 4.60 -7.78
CA LEU A 136 1.40 5.01 -8.33
C LEU A 136 1.61 5.98 -9.50
N VAL A 137 0.94 5.71 -10.61
CA VAL A 137 0.96 6.56 -11.80
C VAL A 137 -0.21 7.52 -11.73
N ALA A 138 0.07 8.83 -11.74
CA ALA A 138 -0.92 9.91 -11.76
C ALA A 138 -2.15 9.67 -10.86
N PRO A 139 -1.97 9.44 -9.55
CA PRO A 139 -3.10 9.18 -8.67
C PRO A 139 -4.00 10.43 -8.62
N PRO A 140 -5.34 10.25 -8.57
CA PRO A 140 -6.24 11.38 -8.45
C PRO A 140 -6.05 12.09 -7.09
N PRO A 141 -6.58 13.32 -6.95
CA PRO A 141 -6.55 14.03 -5.67
C PRO A 141 -7.21 13.21 -4.56
N SER A 142 -6.60 13.27 -3.37
CA SER A 142 -7.10 12.54 -2.20
C SER A 142 -8.53 12.96 -1.82
N ARG A 143 -9.38 11.99 -1.54
CA ARG A 143 -10.72 12.17 -0.95
C ARG A 143 -10.64 12.42 0.57
N TYR A 144 -9.48 12.09 1.18
CA TYR A 144 -9.27 12.21 2.62
C TYR A 144 -8.97 13.65 3.04
N ARG A 145 -9.96 14.54 2.93
CA ARG A 145 -9.82 15.99 3.19
C ARG A 145 -9.68 16.36 4.68
N ILE A 146 -9.72 15.39 5.58
CA ILE A 146 -9.65 15.61 7.04
C ILE A 146 -8.20 15.78 7.51
N ARG A 147 -7.24 15.21 6.80
CA ARG A 147 -5.81 15.35 7.06
C ARG A 147 -5.21 16.36 6.09
N ARG A 148 -4.45 17.32 6.60
CA ARG A 148 -3.67 18.19 5.71
C ARG A 148 -2.68 17.34 4.93
N ALA A 149 -2.90 17.19 3.64
CA ALA A 149 -1.84 16.77 2.74
C ALA A 149 -0.73 17.84 2.81
N ARG A 150 0.50 17.44 3.13
CA ARG A 150 1.65 18.36 3.15
C ARG A 150 2.16 18.70 1.75
N GLY A 151 1.63 18.02 0.71
CA GLY A 151 1.94 18.22 -0.70
C GLY A 151 0.84 17.68 -1.59
N GLU A 152 0.83 18.12 -2.84
CA GLU A 152 -0.06 17.59 -3.87
C GLU A 152 0.21 16.10 -4.11
N GLY A 153 -0.83 15.32 -4.38
CA GLY A 153 -0.72 13.89 -4.67
C GLY A 153 -0.47 12.98 -3.47
N GLN A 154 -0.48 13.49 -2.23
CA GLN A 154 -0.36 12.65 -1.04
C GLN A 154 -1.69 11.96 -0.73
N LEU A 155 -1.70 10.64 -0.90
CA LEU A 155 -2.82 9.77 -0.55
C LEU A 155 -2.64 9.21 0.87
N CYS A 156 -3.75 8.89 1.53
CA CYS A 156 -3.68 8.08 2.74
C CYS A 156 -3.41 6.60 2.37
N THR A 157 -3.02 5.80 3.36
CA THR A 157 -2.66 4.39 3.16
C THR A 157 -3.81 3.59 2.52
N PHE A 158 -5.05 3.88 2.89
CA PHE A 158 -6.23 3.24 2.31
C PHE A 158 -6.38 3.56 0.81
N GLU A 159 -6.37 4.84 0.46
CA GLU A 159 -6.47 5.28 -0.93
C GLU A 159 -5.32 4.75 -1.78
N ALA A 160 -4.09 4.86 -1.28
CA ALA A 160 -2.91 4.35 -1.96
C ALA A 160 -3.03 2.85 -2.27
N ALA A 161 -3.54 2.06 -1.32
CA ALA A 161 -3.79 0.63 -1.53
C ALA A 161 -4.82 0.37 -2.62
N LEU A 162 -5.95 1.09 -2.62
CA LEU A 162 -6.99 0.89 -3.63
C LEU A 162 -6.53 1.30 -5.04
N HIS A 163 -5.77 2.38 -5.16
CA HIS A 163 -5.18 2.78 -6.44
C HIS A 163 -4.15 1.76 -6.93
N ALA A 164 -3.33 1.22 -6.04
CA ALA A 164 -2.41 0.15 -6.38
C ALA A 164 -3.13 -1.12 -6.84
N LEU A 165 -4.19 -1.53 -6.14
CA LEU A 165 -5.01 -2.68 -6.54
C LEU A 165 -5.66 -2.45 -7.92
N SER A 166 -6.16 -1.24 -8.19
CA SER A 166 -6.68 -0.88 -9.52
C SER A 166 -5.60 -0.98 -10.59
N GLN A 167 -4.41 -0.45 -10.33
CA GLN A 167 -3.26 -0.50 -11.23
C GLN A 167 -2.78 -1.96 -11.48
N LEU A 168 -2.96 -2.83 -10.49
CA LEU A 168 -2.70 -4.27 -10.59
C LEU A 168 -3.86 -5.06 -11.21
N GLY A 169 -4.88 -4.36 -11.71
CA GLY A 169 -5.97 -4.92 -12.50
C GLY A 169 -7.23 -5.32 -11.72
N SER A 170 -7.39 -4.89 -10.46
CA SER A 170 -8.68 -5.01 -9.78
C SER A 170 -9.72 -4.13 -10.47
N THR A 171 -10.91 -4.68 -10.70
CA THR A 171 -11.98 -3.96 -11.39
C THR A 171 -12.64 -2.91 -10.48
N PRO A 172 -13.22 -1.84 -11.04
CA PRO A 172 -13.99 -0.88 -10.24
C PRO A 172 -15.08 -1.52 -9.38
N ALA A 173 -15.75 -2.55 -9.89
CA ALA A 173 -16.78 -3.28 -9.14
C ALA A 173 -16.23 -3.99 -7.90
N GLN A 174 -15.00 -4.53 -7.97
CA GLN A 174 -14.34 -5.16 -6.83
C GLN A 174 -13.89 -4.14 -5.78
N LEU A 175 -13.53 -2.93 -6.19
CA LEU A 175 -13.06 -1.87 -5.30
C LEU A 175 -14.20 -1.00 -4.75
N ALA A 176 -15.38 -0.98 -5.38
CA ALA A 176 -16.51 -0.15 -4.96
C ALA A 176 -16.94 -0.36 -3.50
N PRO A 177 -17.04 -1.59 -2.96
CA PRO A 177 -17.36 -1.79 -1.55
C PRO A 177 -16.33 -1.18 -0.59
N LEU A 178 -15.05 -1.26 -0.95
CA LEU A 178 -13.96 -0.69 -0.16
C LEU A 178 -14.01 0.84 -0.17
N TRP A 179 -14.28 1.45 -1.33
CA TRP A 179 -14.49 2.89 -1.42
C TRP A 179 -15.68 3.34 -0.58
N ALA A 180 -16.79 2.59 -0.55
CA ALA A 180 -17.95 2.91 0.27
C ALA A 180 -17.62 2.88 1.77
N VAL A 181 -16.83 1.91 2.22
CA VAL A 181 -16.32 1.85 3.61
C VAL A 181 -15.46 3.07 3.92
N PHE A 182 -14.57 3.46 3.01
CA PHE A 182 -13.71 4.62 3.18
C PHE A 182 -14.51 5.93 3.24
N ASP A 183 -15.44 6.13 2.33
CA ASP A 183 -16.28 7.34 2.30
C ASP A 183 -17.15 7.45 3.57
N SER A 184 -17.69 6.33 4.06
CA SER A 184 -18.43 6.27 5.33
C SER A 184 -17.57 6.65 6.54
N PHE A 185 -16.32 6.19 6.57
CA PHE A 185 -15.36 6.54 7.62
C PHE A 185 -15.02 8.04 7.58
N VAL A 186 -14.76 8.58 6.40
CA VAL A 186 -14.47 10.02 6.22
C VAL A 186 -15.64 10.87 6.70
N GLU A 187 -16.87 10.46 6.36
CA GLU A 187 -18.08 11.17 6.79
C GLU A 187 -18.30 11.09 8.31
N ALA A 188 -18.05 9.93 8.92
CA ALA A 188 -18.11 9.78 10.37
C ALA A 188 -17.13 10.71 11.09
N LEU A 189 -15.90 10.81 10.61
CA LEU A 189 -14.90 11.73 11.17
C LEU A 189 -15.29 13.20 11.02
N ARG A 190 -15.93 13.58 9.91
CA ARG A 190 -16.45 14.95 9.69
C ARG A 190 -17.53 15.30 10.73
N ARG A 191 -18.47 14.38 10.95
CA ARG A 191 -19.53 14.57 11.94
C ARG A 191 -19.01 14.72 13.37
N GLN A 192 -17.87 14.09 13.69
CA GLN A 192 -17.21 14.22 14.98
C GLN A 192 -16.40 15.52 15.16
N GLY A 193 -16.55 16.50 14.28
CA GLY A 193 -15.88 17.79 14.39
C GLY A 193 -14.45 17.80 13.87
N ALA A 194 -14.02 16.73 13.18
CA ALA A 194 -12.78 16.73 12.41
C ALA A 194 -12.95 17.51 11.10
N GLY A 195 -13.38 18.79 11.22
CA GLY A 195 -13.62 19.68 10.07
C GLY A 195 -12.39 19.88 9.19
N PRO A 196 -12.58 20.33 7.93
CA PRO A 196 -11.48 20.66 7.05
C PRO A 196 -10.60 21.71 7.72
N CYS A 197 -9.30 21.44 7.81
CA CYS A 197 -8.35 22.42 8.29
C CYS A 197 -8.38 23.60 7.33
N PRO A 198 -8.63 24.86 7.79
CA PRO A 198 -8.71 26.02 6.90
C PRO A 198 -7.44 26.12 6.06
N ALA A 199 -7.60 26.37 4.77
CA ALA A 199 -6.48 26.63 3.87
C ALA A 199 -5.67 27.79 4.44
N ARG A 200 -4.37 27.59 4.62
CA ARG A 200 -3.46 28.67 4.99
C ARG A 200 -3.46 29.67 3.83
N PRO A 201 -3.78 30.97 4.05
CA PRO A 201 -3.69 31.95 2.99
C PRO A 201 -2.26 31.95 2.46
N LEU A 202 -2.12 31.93 1.13
CA LEU A 202 -0.84 32.15 0.48
C LEU A 202 -0.32 33.48 1.00
N SER A 203 0.82 33.48 1.68
CA SER A 203 1.48 34.70 2.12
C SER A 203 1.77 35.52 0.88
N ALA A 204 1.03 36.64 0.73
CA ALA A 204 1.31 37.65 -0.26
C ALA A 204 2.81 38.01 -0.17
N GLY A 205 3.46 37.96 -1.33
CA GLY A 205 4.88 38.22 -1.46
C GLY A 205 5.20 39.56 -0.78
N ARG A 206 6.23 39.54 0.03
CA ARG A 206 6.85 40.71 0.59
C ARG A 206 7.45 41.48 -0.59
N THR A 207 6.77 42.50 -1.04
CA THR A 207 7.36 43.51 -1.95
C THR A 207 8.55 44.12 -1.21
N THR A 208 9.75 43.87 -1.72
CA THR A 208 10.94 44.63 -1.33
C THR A 208 10.76 46.03 -1.91
N ASP A 209 10.36 46.94 -1.05
CA ASP A 209 10.41 48.39 -1.32
C ASP A 209 11.89 48.80 -1.26
N THR A 210 12.45 49.08 -2.43
CA THR A 210 13.75 49.70 -2.58
C THR A 210 13.45 51.17 -2.86
N GLY A 211 13.41 51.98 -1.84
CA GLY A 211 13.32 53.45 -1.94
C GLY A 211 14.65 54.12 -1.62
N PRO A 212 14.88 55.33 -2.05
CA PRO A 212 16.12 55.94 -2.57
C PRO A 212 17.21 56.21 -1.56
#